data_eaedc185682bb1501a8873323a5db3fd
#
_entry.id   eaedc185682bb1501a8873323a5db3fd
#
_cell.length_a   1.000
_cell.length_b   1.000
_cell.length_c   1.000
_cell.angle_alpha   90.00
_cell.angle_beta   90.00
_cell.angle_gamma   90.00
#
_symmetry.space_group_name_H-M   'P 1'
#
loop_
_entity.id
_entity.type
_entity.pdbx_description
1 polymer ?
#
loop_
_entity_poly.entity_id
_entity_poly.type
_entity_poly.pdbx_seq_one_letter_code
_entity_poly.pdbx_strand_id
1 'polypeptide(L)'
;MKKRVVPLLVLAALIFILSGCGEKSLLDKREPVSLSFWHVYGEQAGSPMDLLVQEFNRTVGAERGVQVQVTGMSSASKIGGYLLEAQNGGKDVQEMPDLFTCHIVDALELGEDNLVDWNRQFTSDELSSFAAGFLDDGTAEDGRLLVFPISKSTQLLMCNGSGFARFSAATGASYDDLATWEGFYETAGKFCDWSGNAFCALDYPIRAVELCAMEHGSGDFYTENGW
;
A
#
# COMPACT_ATOMS: atom_id res chain seq x y z
N MET A 1 27.88 33.36 57.60
CA MET A 1 27.91 32.11 56.81
C MET A 1 26.63 31.78 56.06
N LYS A 2 25.45 32.40 56.32
CA LYS A 2 24.16 32.10 55.64
C LYS A 2 23.97 32.69 54.22
N LYS A 3 24.73 33.73 53.84
CA LYS A 3 24.54 34.45 52.57
C LYS A 3 25.18 33.81 51.29
N ARG A 4 25.99 32.75 51.43
CA ARG A 4 26.67 32.09 50.30
C ARG A 4 26.09 30.69 49.94
N VAL A 5 25.17 30.19 50.74
CA VAL A 5 24.56 28.86 50.53
C VAL A 5 23.39 28.92 49.52
N VAL A 6 22.65 30.05 49.48
CA VAL A 6 21.51 30.23 48.59
C VAL A 6 21.91 30.20 47.11
N PRO A 7 22.96 30.91 46.61
CA PRO A 7 23.34 30.85 45.22
C PRO A 7 23.88 29.46 44.80
N LEU A 8 24.48 28.71 45.74
CA LEU A 8 24.97 27.35 45.45
C LEU A 8 23.82 26.36 45.29
N LEU A 9 22.74 26.49 46.08
CA LEU A 9 21.54 25.68 45.97
C LEU A 9 20.75 26.00 44.69
N VAL A 10 20.69 27.26 44.27
CA VAL A 10 20.06 27.68 43.02
C VAL A 10 20.85 27.16 41.81
N LEU A 11 22.18 27.19 41.86
CA LEU A 11 23.04 26.67 40.80
C LEU A 11 22.91 25.13 40.69
N ALA A 12 22.86 24.41 41.85
CA ALA A 12 22.62 22.97 41.88
C ALA A 12 21.22 22.58 41.31
N ALA A 13 20.19 23.36 41.66
CA ALA A 13 18.84 23.17 41.12
C ALA A 13 18.79 23.44 39.60
N LEU A 14 19.52 24.46 39.10
CA LEU A 14 19.62 24.73 37.67
C LEU A 14 20.33 23.58 36.90
N ILE A 15 21.35 22.99 37.49
CA ILE A 15 22.09 21.84 36.91
C ILE A 15 21.15 20.62 36.85
N PHE A 16 20.29 20.40 37.84
CA PHE A 16 19.32 19.31 37.84
C PHE A 16 18.18 19.49 36.80
N ILE A 17 17.80 20.73 36.49
CA ILE A 17 16.79 21.03 35.48
C ILE A 17 17.37 20.86 34.07
N LEU A 18 18.68 21.05 33.89
CA LEU A 18 19.37 20.85 32.60
C LEU A 18 19.73 19.37 32.34
N SER A 19 19.63 18.52 33.35
CA SER A 19 19.70 17.05 33.21
C SER A 19 18.34 16.48 32.88
N GLY A 20 17.60 17.14 31.98
CA GLY A 20 16.38 16.60 31.39
C GLY A 20 16.73 15.24 30.78
N CYS A 21 16.09 14.19 31.30
CA CYS A 21 16.05 12.89 30.65
C CYS A 21 15.55 13.08 29.22
N GLY A 22 16.43 13.37 28.28
CA GLY A 22 16.18 13.03 26.90
C GLY A 22 16.07 11.50 26.89
N GLU A 23 14.91 10.95 26.55
CA GLU A 23 14.81 9.55 26.19
C GLU A 23 15.95 9.28 25.22
N LYS A 24 16.86 8.39 25.63
CA LYS A 24 17.92 7.97 24.71
C LYS A 24 17.21 7.37 23.51
N SER A 25 17.27 8.05 22.39
CA SER A 25 16.85 7.45 21.14
C SER A 25 17.52 6.08 21.03
N LEU A 26 16.75 5.03 20.81
CA LEU A 26 17.27 3.69 20.56
C LEU A 26 18.05 3.64 19.25
N LEU A 27 17.93 4.68 18.43
CA LEU A 27 18.59 4.81 17.13
C LEU A 27 19.85 5.64 17.26
N ASP A 28 20.98 5.09 16.79
CA ASP A 28 22.27 5.77 16.68
C ASP A 28 22.77 5.73 15.23
N LYS A 29 22.98 6.91 14.64
CA LYS A 29 23.52 7.03 13.28
C LYS A 29 24.93 6.45 13.10
N ARG A 30 25.66 6.17 14.18
CA ARG A 30 26.97 5.53 14.16
C ARG A 30 26.88 4.01 14.12
N GLU A 31 25.76 3.47 14.59
CA GLU A 31 25.43 2.06 14.60
C GLU A 31 23.99 1.89 14.08
N PRO A 32 23.78 2.07 12.76
CA PRO A 32 22.44 2.05 12.21
C PRO A 32 21.78 0.69 12.35
N VAL A 33 20.50 0.71 12.72
CA VAL A 33 19.63 -0.47 12.67
C VAL A 33 19.33 -0.80 11.22
N SER A 34 19.50 -2.07 10.86
CA SER A 34 19.15 -2.57 9.53
C SER A 34 17.78 -3.21 9.59
N LEU A 35 16.87 -2.78 8.70
CA LEU A 35 15.54 -3.34 8.51
C LEU A 35 15.46 -4.05 7.17
N SER A 36 14.94 -5.25 7.16
CA SER A 36 14.63 -6.01 5.95
C SER A 36 13.25 -5.62 5.41
N PHE A 37 13.18 -5.39 4.10
CA PHE A 37 11.94 -4.97 3.43
C PHE A 37 11.68 -5.81 2.19
N TRP A 38 10.56 -6.56 2.20
CA TRP A 38 10.09 -7.30 1.03
C TRP A 38 9.01 -6.54 0.30
N HIS A 39 9.17 -6.37 -1.02
CA HIS A 39 8.16 -5.73 -1.84
C HIS A 39 7.97 -6.41 -3.20
N VAL A 40 6.82 -6.18 -3.81
CA VAL A 40 6.37 -6.82 -5.06
C VAL A 40 6.69 -6.03 -6.32
N TYR A 41 7.43 -4.93 -6.20
CA TYR A 41 7.74 -4.04 -7.33
C TYR A 41 9.09 -4.33 -8.00
N GLY A 42 9.74 -5.45 -7.67
CA GLY A 42 11.12 -5.75 -8.09
C GLY A 42 11.29 -6.10 -9.57
N GLU A 43 10.22 -6.49 -10.28
CA GLU A 43 10.27 -6.82 -11.71
C GLU A 43 10.30 -5.59 -12.63
N GLN A 44 10.05 -4.41 -12.10
CA GLN A 44 10.05 -3.17 -12.87
C GLN A 44 11.48 -2.64 -13.01
N ALA A 45 11.93 -2.42 -14.24
CA ALA A 45 13.20 -1.76 -14.48
C ALA A 45 13.23 -0.36 -13.81
N GLY A 46 14.14 -0.15 -12.85
CA GLY A 46 14.17 1.07 -12.05
C GLY A 46 12.97 1.17 -11.12
N SER A 47 12.69 0.11 -10.36
CA SER A 47 11.58 0.04 -9.40
C SER A 47 11.43 1.34 -8.62
N PRO A 48 10.26 2.01 -8.68
CA PRO A 48 10.02 3.23 -7.90
C PRO A 48 10.24 3.02 -6.39
N MET A 49 9.94 1.82 -5.89
CA MET A 49 10.14 1.48 -4.48
C MET A 49 11.63 1.43 -4.12
N ASP A 50 12.45 0.83 -4.97
CA ASP A 50 13.91 0.79 -4.77
C ASP A 50 14.49 2.20 -4.74
N LEU A 51 14.02 3.10 -5.61
CA LEU A 51 14.46 4.49 -5.63
C LEU A 51 14.05 5.24 -4.36
N LEU A 52 12.82 5.02 -3.86
CA LEU A 52 12.35 5.61 -2.62
C LEU A 52 13.16 5.12 -1.41
N VAL A 53 13.46 3.83 -1.34
CA VAL A 53 14.29 3.27 -0.27
C VAL A 53 15.73 3.77 -0.35
N GLN A 54 16.32 3.88 -1.54
CA GLN A 54 17.64 4.48 -1.72
C GLN A 54 17.66 5.93 -1.23
N GLU A 55 16.64 6.72 -1.59
CA GLU A 55 16.52 8.11 -1.13
C GLU A 55 16.34 8.19 0.39
N PHE A 56 15.47 7.35 0.98
CA PHE A 56 15.33 7.24 2.43
C PHE A 56 16.67 6.93 3.11
N ASN A 57 17.38 5.90 2.65
CA ASN A 57 18.66 5.49 3.22
C ASN A 57 19.72 6.60 3.13
N ARG A 58 19.68 7.41 2.05
CA ARG A 58 20.62 8.51 1.84
C ARG A 58 20.28 9.74 2.70
N THR A 59 19.05 9.93 3.09
CA THR A 59 18.54 11.13 3.78
C THR A 59 18.11 10.81 5.21
N VAL A 60 16.84 10.59 5.42
CA VAL A 60 16.23 10.39 6.75
C VAL A 60 16.85 9.18 7.47
N GLY A 61 17.08 8.08 6.75
CA GLY A 61 17.70 6.88 7.31
C GLY A 61 19.09 7.17 7.86
N ALA A 62 19.95 7.85 7.08
CA ALA A 62 21.28 8.24 7.50
C ALA A 62 21.27 9.20 8.71
N GLU A 63 20.31 10.13 8.75
CA GLU A 63 20.18 11.07 9.87
C GLU A 63 19.68 10.41 11.15
N ARG A 64 18.83 9.38 11.02
CA ARG A 64 18.19 8.70 12.14
C ARG A 64 18.91 7.43 12.59
N GLY A 65 19.86 6.93 11.83
CA GLY A 65 20.53 5.66 12.13
C GLY A 65 19.65 4.45 11.76
N VAL A 66 18.99 4.50 10.62
CA VAL A 66 18.17 3.41 10.06
C VAL A 66 18.61 3.15 8.64
N GLN A 67 18.80 1.88 8.29
CA GLN A 67 19.07 1.44 6.93
C GLN A 67 18.07 0.36 6.52
N VAL A 68 17.41 0.54 5.40
CA VAL A 68 16.47 -0.43 4.85
C VAL A 68 17.16 -1.24 3.75
N GLN A 69 17.11 -2.57 3.88
CA GLN A 69 17.61 -3.53 2.89
C GLN A 69 16.42 -4.14 2.15
N VAL A 70 16.39 -3.96 0.85
CA VAL A 70 15.28 -4.38 0.00
C VAL A 70 15.51 -5.78 -0.55
N THR A 71 14.46 -6.60 -0.54
CA THR A 71 14.35 -7.84 -1.30
C THR A 71 13.13 -7.75 -2.22
N GLY A 72 13.36 -7.69 -3.53
CA GLY A 72 12.29 -7.73 -4.54
C GLY A 72 11.72 -9.14 -4.66
N MET A 73 10.43 -9.27 -4.41
CA MET A 73 9.70 -10.53 -4.60
C MET A 73 9.13 -10.57 -6.02
N SER A 74 9.13 -11.76 -6.62
CA SER A 74 8.81 -11.92 -8.04
C SER A 74 7.33 -11.68 -8.41
N SER A 75 6.41 -11.68 -7.42
CA SER A 75 4.99 -11.56 -7.71
C SER A 75 4.18 -11.20 -6.47
N ALA A 76 3.22 -10.29 -6.64
CA ALA A 76 2.22 -9.95 -5.62
C ALA A 76 1.36 -11.16 -5.20
N SER A 77 1.11 -12.10 -6.12
CA SER A 77 0.32 -13.30 -5.83
C SER A 77 1.09 -14.38 -5.07
N LYS A 78 2.40 -14.24 -4.88
CA LYS A 78 3.24 -15.25 -4.20
C LYS A 78 3.75 -14.79 -2.84
N ILE A 79 3.75 -13.48 -2.60
CA ILE A 79 4.37 -12.93 -1.38
C ILE A 79 3.67 -13.44 -0.12
N GLY A 80 2.34 -13.60 -0.13
CA GLY A 80 1.59 -14.15 0.99
C GLY A 80 2.09 -15.54 1.39
N GLY A 81 2.29 -16.44 0.41
CA GLY A 81 2.86 -17.76 0.66
C GLY A 81 4.26 -17.72 1.28
N TYR A 82 5.14 -16.86 0.77
CA TYR A 82 6.48 -16.68 1.34
C TYR A 82 6.46 -16.11 2.76
N LEU A 83 5.54 -15.19 3.06
CA LEU A 83 5.37 -14.65 4.41
C LEU A 83 4.89 -15.73 5.38
N LEU A 84 3.92 -16.56 4.99
CA LEU A 84 3.46 -17.69 5.80
C LEU A 84 4.54 -18.74 6.02
N GLU A 85 5.33 -19.04 5.00
CA GLU A 85 6.49 -19.94 5.13
C GLU A 85 7.52 -19.37 6.11
N ALA A 86 7.82 -18.07 6.01
CA ALA A 86 8.75 -17.39 6.91
C ALA A 86 8.23 -17.39 8.36
N GLN A 87 6.94 -17.15 8.57
CA GLN A 87 6.31 -17.17 9.89
C GLN A 87 6.34 -18.56 10.54
N ASN A 88 6.09 -19.61 9.75
CA ASN A 88 6.10 -20.99 10.26
C ASN A 88 7.50 -21.52 10.52
N GLY A 89 8.53 -20.87 9.99
CA GLY A 89 9.91 -21.31 10.09
C GLY A 89 10.18 -22.59 9.30
N GLY A 90 11.44 -22.90 9.12
CA GLY A 90 11.86 -24.12 8.43
C GLY A 90 13.35 -24.09 8.12
N LYS A 91 13.89 -25.23 7.67
CA LYS A 91 15.22 -25.26 7.08
C LYS A 91 15.11 -24.69 5.66
N ASP A 92 16.02 -23.82 5.32
CA ASP A 92 16.11 -23.15 4.00
C ASP A 92 14.98 -22.14 3.68
N VAL A 93 14.21 -21.72 4.69
CA VAL A 93 13.22 -20.63 4.58
C VAL A 93 13.88 -19.29 4.91
N GLN A 94 13.51 -18.23 4.16
CA GLN A 94 13.97 -16.88 4.47
C GLN A 94 13.39 -16.41 5.81
N GLU A 95 14.18 -15.63 6.55
CA GLU A 95 13.69 -15.00 7.78
C GLU A 95 12.55 -14.04 7.48
N MET A 96 11.58 -13.94 8.41
CA MET A 96 10.48 -12.98 8.31
C MET A 96 11.02 -11.56 8.17
N PRO A 97 10.59 -10.79 7.18
CA PRO A 97 11.04 -9.41 7.01
C PRO A 97 10.45 -8.49 8.09
N ASP A 98 11.15 -7.40 8.41
CA ASP A 98 10.66 -6.37 9.31
C ASP A 98 9.52 -5.56 8.69
N LEU A 99 9.57 -5.36 7.36
CA LEU A 99 8.57 -4.66 6.56
C LEU A 99 8.25 -5.47 5.29
N PHE A 100 7.01 -5.43 4.87
CA PHE A 100 6.61 -6.05 3.61
C PHE A 100 5.41 -5.35 2.97
N THR A 101 5.26 -5.52 1.65
CA THR A 101 4.07 -5.11 0.91
C THR A 101 3.34 -6.36 0.42
N CYS A 102 2.03 -6.43 0.67
CA CYS A 102 1.19 -7.53 0.18
C CYS A 102 -0.26 -7.06 0.01
N HIS A 103 -1.14 -7.93 -0.45
CA HIS A 103 -2.56 -7.70 -0.35
C HIS A 103 -3.04 -7.84 1.10
N ILE A 104 -4.13 -7.15 1.44
CA ILE A 104 -4.67 -7.18 2.81
C ILE A 104 -5.01 -8.60 3.27
N VAL A 105 -5.57 -9.42 2.40
CA VAL A 105 -5.91 -10.82 2.70
C VAL A 105 -4.68 -11.63 3.13
N ASP A 106 -3.55 -11.46 2.45
CA ASP A 106 -2.29 -12.13 2.79
C ASP A 106 -1.76 -11.64 4.15
N ALA A 107 -1.91 -10.35 4.45
CA ALA A 107 -1.49 -9.80 5.74
C ALA A 107 -2.33 -10.38 6.89
N LEU A 108 -3.66 -10.46 6.72
CA LEU A 108 -4.56 -10.99 7.74
C LEU A 108 -4.35 -12.49 8.00
N GLU A 109 -3.90 -13.26 6.99
CA GLU A 109 -3.53 -14.67 7.17
C GLU A 109 -2.35 -14.88 8.13
N LEU A 110 -1.49 -13.87 8.32
CA LEU A 110 -0.43 -13.91 9.32
C LEU A 110 -0.94 -13.81 10.76
N GLY A 111 -2.21 -13.44 10.93
CA GLY A 111 -2.85 -13.16 12.22
C GLY A 111 -2.72 -11.69 12.64
N GLU A 112 -3.82 -11.08 12.97
CA GLU A 112 -3.90 -9.65 13.29
C GLU A 112 -2.97 -9.22 14.45
N ASP A 113 -2.75 -10.08 15.43
CA ASP A 113 -1.90 -9.80 16.58
C ASP A 113 -0.40 -9.80 16.23
N ASN A 114 -0.03 -10.28 15.05
CA ASN A 114 1.34 -10.25 14.53
C ASN A 114 1.61 -9.00 13.69
N LEU A 115 0.61 -8.15 13.48
CA LEU A 115 0.71 -6.92 12.70
C LEU A 115 0.78 -5.69 13.59
N VAL A 116 1.50 -4.68 13.11
CA VAL A 116 1.60 -3.40 13.82
C VAL A 116 0.32 -2.60 13.61
N ASP A 117 -0.22 -2.04 14.70
CA ASP A 117 -1.29 -1.05 14.63
C ASP A 117 -0.70 0.32 14.26
N TRP A 118 -0.90 0.72 13.01
CA TRP A 118 -0.40 1.97 12.45
C TRP A 118 -1.03 3.22 13.09
N ASN A 119 -2.23 3.12 13.69
CA ASN A 119 -2.81 4.22 14.45
C ASN A 119 -1.92 4.69 15.62
N ARG A 120 -1.03 3.83 16.09
CA ARG A 120 -0.07 4.17 17.15
C ARG A 120 1.21 4.82 16.63
N GLN A 121 1.42 4.78 15.31
CA GLN A 121 2.64 5.27 14.67
C GLN A 121 2.43 6.63 13.98
N PHE A 122 1.20 6.96 13.65
CA PHE A 122 0.81 8.19 12.99
C PHE A 122 -0.12 9.02 13.88
N THR A 123 -0.02 10.32 13.78
CA THR A 123 -0.99 11.24 14.37
C THR A 123 -2.27 11.27 13.53
N SER A 124 -3.39 11.68 14.13
CA SER A 124 -4.65 11.85 13.38
C SER A 124 -4.53 12.84 12.22
N ASP A 125 -3.72 13.89 12.38
CA ASP A 125 -3.48 14.88 11.32
C ASP A 125 -2.72 14.27 10.14
N GLU A 126 -1.72 13.43 10.40
CA GLU A 126 -1.00 12.70 9.36
C GLU A 126 -1.93 11.74 8.61
N LEU A 127 -2.72 10.95 9.33
CA LEU A 127 -3.69 10.03 8.72
C LEU A 127 -4.76 10.77 7.91
N SER A 128 -5.20 11.95 8.34
CA SER A 128 -6.19 12.75 7.62
C SER A 128 -5.73 13.23 6.24
N SER A 129 -4.41 13.19 5.97
CA SER A 129 -3.86 13.53 4.65
C SER A 129 -4.05 12.41 3.60
N PHE A 130 -4.42 11.21 4.02
CA PHE A 130 -4.71 10.08 3.15
C PHE A 130 -6.20 9.99 2.83
N ALA A 131 -6.53 9.40 1.67
CA ALA A 131 -7.93 9.15 1.30
C ALA A 131 -8.56 8.16 2.29
N ALA A 132 -9.66 8.56 2.95
CA ALA A 132 -10.31 7.77 3.99
C ALA A 132 -10.64 6.35 3.53
N GLY A 133 -11.26 6.17 2.36
CA GLY A 133 -11.59 4.83 1.84
C GLY A 133 -10.37 3.94 1.57
N PHE A 134 -9.15 4.48 1.50
CA PHE A 134 -7.93 3.68 1.40
C PHE A 134 -7.47 3.19 2.77
N LEU A 135 -7.64 4.02 3.81
CA LEU A 135 -7.35 3.62 5.19
C LEU A 135 -8.37 2.60 5.69
N ASP A 136 -9.64 2.79 5.34
CA ASP A 136 -10.74 1.88 5.73
C ASP A 136 -10.45 0.44 5.30
N ASP A 137 -9.94 0.23 4.09
CA ASP A 137 -9.56 -1.11 3.59
C ASP A 137 -8.48 -1.81 4.44
N GLY A 138 -7.63 -1.04 5.11
CA GLY A 138 -6.56 -1.57 5.97
C GLY A 138 -6.95 -1.65 7.43
N THR A 139 -8.18 -1.22 7.78
CA THR A 139 -8.67 -1.13 9.16
C THR A 139 -9.46 -2.38 9.53
N ALA A 140 -9.07 -3.04 10.61
CA ALA A 140 -9.77 -4.20 11.16
C ALA A 140 -11.09 -3.79 11.84
N GLU A 141 -11.96 -4.77 12.14
CA GLU A 141 -13.26 -4.53 12.78
C GLU A 141 -13.15 -3.84 14.15
N ASP A 142 -12.06 -4.05 14.86
CA ASP A 142 -11.79 -3.42 16.17
C ASP A 142 -11.21 -2.00 16.04
N GLY A 143 -11.04 -1.49 14.82
CA GLY A 143 -10.57 -0.14 14.51
C GLY A 143 -9.05 0.00 14.42
N ARG A 144 -8.25 -1.08 14.56
CA ARG A 144 -6.80 -1.05 14.33
C ARG A 144 -6.50 -0.92 12.85
N LEU A 145 -5.62 0.00 12.47
CA LEU A 145 -5.08 0.09 11.11
C LEU A 145 -3.90 -0.87 10.97
N LEU A 146 -4.18 -2.08 10.49
CA LEU A 146 -3.20 -3.17 10.41
C LEU A 146 -2.42 -3.19 9.10
N VAL A 147 -3.02 -2.68 8.01
CA VAL A 147 -2.39 -2.60 6.71
C VAL A 147 -2.41 -1.17 6.21
N PHE A 148 -1.22 -0.57 6.06
CA PHE A 148 -1.10 0.81 5.60
C PHE A 148 -1.12 0.87 4.06
N PRO A 149 -2.01 1.66 3.43
CA PRO A 149 -2.13 1.72 1.97
C PRO A 149 -0.99 2.52 1.35
N ILE A 150 -0.10 1.86 0.61
CA ILE A 150 0.98 2.52 -0.13
C ILE A 150 0.66 2.69 -1.62
N SER A 151 -0.18 1.83 -2.17
CA SER A 151 -0.71 1.94 -3.54
C SER A 151 -2.01 1.15 -3.67
N LYS A 152 -2.85 1.58 -4.59
CA LYS A 152 -4.10 0.90 -4.95
C LYS A 152 -4.15 0.72 -6.47
N SER A 153 -4.62 -0.44 -6.90
CA SER A 153 -4.94 -0.70 -8.30
C SER A 153 -6.40 -0.35 -8.58
N THR A 154 -6.67 0.07 -9.81
CA THR A 154 -8.04 0.25 -10.29
C THR A 154 -8.18 -0.33 -11.69
N GLN A 155 -9.40 -0.70 -12.06
CA GLN A 155 -9.74 -1.09 -13.43
C GLN A 155 -9.89 0.17 -14.27
N LEU A 156 -9.30 0.16 -15.45
CA LEU A 156 -9.39 1.27 -16.42
C LEU A 156 -9.81 0.73 -17.78
N LEU A 157 -10.73 1.43 -18.40
CA LEU A 157 -11.02 1.24 -19.82
C LEU A 157 -10.02 2.06 -20.64
N MET A 158 -9.07 1.39 -21.26
CA MET A 158 -8.10 2.03 -22.14
C MET A 158 -8.61 1.98 -23.60
N CYS A 159 -8.70 3.15 -24.23
CA CYS A 159 -9.18 3.26 -25.58
C CYS A 159 -8.07 3.65 -26.57
N ASN A 160 -7.98 2.95 -27.71
CA ASN A 160 -7.19 3.39 -28.83
C ASN A 160 -7.88 4.59 -29.51
N GLY A 161 -7.47 5.81 -29.14
CA GLY A 161 -8.11 7.04 -29.59
C GLY A 161 -8.19 7.18 -31.11
N SER A 162 -7.15 6.80 -31.86
CA SER A 162 -7.17 6.85 -33.34
C SER A 162 -8.12 5.85 -33.94
N GLY A 163 -8.22 4.65 -33.35
CA GLY A 163 -9.17 3.61 -33.76
C GLY A 163 -10.59 4.06 -33.49
N PHE A 164 -10.85 4.56 -32.28
CA PHE A 164 -12.15 5.03 -31.86
C PHE A 164 -12.64 6.23 -32.70
N ALA A 165 -11.76 7.17 -33.03
CA ALA A 165 -12.11 8.31 -33.87
C ALA A 165 -12.61 7.89 -35.27
N ARG A 166 -12.01 6.88 -35.90
CA ARG A 166 -12.48 6.33 -37.19
C ARG A 166 -13.85 5.64 -37.05
N PHE A 167 -14.04 4.88 -35.99
CA PHE A 167 -15.26 4.22 -35.65
C PHE A 167 -16.39 5.24 -35.39
N SER A 168 -16.12 6.25 -34.55
CA SER A 168 -17.01 7.36 -34.23
C SER A 168 -17.48 8.08 -35.52
N ALA A 169 -16.53 8.43 -36.39
CA ALA A 169 -16.85 9.10 -37.66
C ALA A 169 -17.75 8.26 -38.58
N ALA A 170 -17.64 6.94 -38.54
CA ALA A 170 -18.41 6.02 -39.38
C ALA A 170 -19.79 5.68 -38.79
N THR A 171 -19.96 5.66 -37.50
CA THR A 171 -21.15 5.12 -36.80
C THR A 171 -21.87 6.13 -35.91
N GLY A 172 -21.25 7.27 -35.63
CA GLY A 172 -21.76 8.26 -34.69
C GLY A 172 -21.54 7.89 -33.19
N ALA A 173 -20.84 6.80 -32.89
CA ALA A 173 -20.51 6.43 -31.51
C ALA A 173 -19.63 7.48 -30.83
N SER A 174 -19.84 7.69 -29.53
CA SER A 174 -19.11 8.66 -28.71
C SER A 174 -18.51 8.00 -27.48
N TYR A 175 -17.60 8.72 -26.78
CA TYR A 175 -17.09 8.24 -25.49
C TYR A 175 -18.17 8.21 -24.41
N ASP A 176 -19.21 9.06 -24.53
CA ASP A 176 -20.33 9.09 -23.58
C ASP A 176 -21.12 7.78 -23.61
N ASP A 177 -21.16 7.09 -24.78
CA ASP A 177 -21.79 5.77 -24.91
C ASP A 177 -21.08 4.69 -24.08
N LEU A 178 -19.85 4.93 -23.62
CA LEU A 178 -19.07 4.01 -22.79
C LEU A 178 -19.25 4.28 -21.28
N ALA A 179 -20.10 5.22 -20.89
CA ALA A 179 -20.27 5.63 -19.49
C ALA A 179 -21.10 4.62 -18.68
N THR A 180 -21.84 3.73 -19.32
CA THR A 180 -22.63 2.68 -18.67
C THR A 180 -22.32 1.31 -19.28
N TRP A 181 -22.64 0.24 -18.57
CA TRP A 181 -22.46 -1.12 -19.07
C TRP A 181 -23.34 -1.40 -20.31
N GLU A 182 -24.58 -0.93 -20.31
CA GLU A 182 -25.48 -1.06 -21.44
C GLU A 182 -24.90 -0.37 -22.66
N GLY A 183 -24.51 0.89 -22.56
CA GLY A 183 -23.90 1.66 -23.62
C GLY A 183 -22.59 1.06 -24.10
N PHE A 184 -21.79 0.51 -23.22
CA PHE A 184 -20.58 -0.22 -23.58
C PHE A 184 -20.88 -1.45 -24.44
N TYR A 185 -21.86 -2.29 -24.05
CA TYR A 185 -22.22 -3.48 -24.81
C TYR A 185 -22.86 -3.13 -26.15
N GLU A 186 -23.73 -2.11 -26.21
CA GLU A 186 -24.31 -1.62 -27.48
C GLU A 186 -23.22 -1.10 -28.43
N THR A 187 -22.26 -0.34 -27.89
CA THR A 187 -21.12 0.20 -28.64
C THR A 187 -20.23 -0.92 -29.16
N ALA A 188 -20.00 -1.95 -28.32
CA ALA A 188 -19.25 -3.14 -28.72
C ALA A 188 -19.94 -3.88 -29.91
N GLY A 189 -21.26 -4.03 -29.86
CA GLY A 189 -22.04 -4.60 -30.98
C GLY A 189 -21.87 -3.78 -32.25
N LYS A 190 -22.08 -2.45 -32.19
CA LYS A 190 -21.87 -1.54 -33.32
C LYS A 190 -20.44 -1.63 -33.90
N PHE A 191 -19.44 -1.77 -33.04
CA PHE A 191 -18.05 -1.92 -33.48
C PHE A 191 -17.81 -3.24 -34.21
N CYS A 192 -18.35 -4.34 -33.67
CA CYS A 192 -18.24 -5.66 -34.31
C CYS A 192 -18.91 -5.65 -35.71
N ASP A 193 -20.11 -5.05 -35.84
CA ASP A 193 -20.83 -4.94 -37.12
C ASP A 193 -20.05 -4.09 -38.12
N TRP A 194 -19.45 -2.99 -37.68
CA TRP A 194 -18.70 -2.09 -38.56
C TRP A 194 -17.33 -2.67 -38.97
N SER A 195 -16.61 -3.31 -38.05
CA SER A 195 -15.21 -3.70 -38.26
C SER A 195 -14.99 -5.18 -38.54
N GLY A 196 -15.94 -6.03 -38.18
CA GLY A 196 -15.80 -7.49 -38.18
C GLY A 196 -14.84 -8.01 -37.09
N ASN A 197 -14.42 -7.17 -36.15
CA ASN A 197 -13.46 -7.52 -35.09
C ASN A 197 -14.05 -7.34 -33.69
N ALA A 198 -13.42 -7.94 -32.68
CA ALA A 198 -13.77 -7.73 -31.29
C ALA A 198 -13.50 -6.26 -30.89
N PHE A 199 -14.39 -5.68 -30.08
CA PHE A 199 -14.32 -4.31 -29.61
C PHE A 199 -13.22 -4.13 -28.56
N CYS A 200 -13.11 -5.07 -27.61
CA CYS A 200 -12.17 -5.00 -26.51
C CYS A 200 -11.58 -6.38 -26.18
N ALA A 201 -10.51 -6.37 -25.43
CA ALA A 201 -10.00 -7.50 -24.69
C ALA A 201 -10.09 -7.17 -23.19
N LEU A 202 -10.67 -8.09 -22.42
CA LEU A 202 -10.72 -7.99 -20.95
C LEU A 202 -9.54 -8.75 -20.38
N ASP A 203 -8.68 -8.04 -19.66
CA ASP A 203 -7.51 -8.64 -19.00
C ASP A 203 -7.96 -9.60 -17.89
N TYR A 204 -8.98 -9.21 -17.13
CA TYR A 204 -9.52 -10.01 -16.04
C TYR A 204 -11.07 -10.06 -16.11
N PRO A 205 -11.64 -10.95 -16.94
CA PRO A 205 -13.10 -10.98 -17.22
C PRO A 205 -13.97 -11.17 -15.97
N ILE A 206 -13.54 -12.00 -15.03
CA ILE A 206 -14.27 -12.24 -13.76
C ILE A 206 -14.48 -10.92 -13.00
N ARG A 207 -13.44 -10.10 -12.92
CA ARG A 207 -13.54 -8.80 -12.23
C ARG A 207 -14.48 -7.84 -12.92
N ALA A 208 -14.53 -7.86 -14.26
CA ALA A 208 -15.48 -7.04 -15.00
C ALA A 208 -16.93 -7.47 -14.73
N VAL A 209 -17.20 -8.77 -14.66
CA VAL A 209 -18.53 -9.31 -14.31
C VAL A 209 -18.91 -8.93 -12.88
N GLU A 210 -17.98 -9.07 -11.94
CA GLU A 210 -18.17 -8.70 -10.53
C GLU A 210 -18.55 -7.21 -10.40
N LEU A 211 -17.78 -6.31 -11.02
CA LEU A 211 -18.05 -4.88 -10.97
C LEU A 211 -19.42 -4.54 -11.61
N CYS A 212 -19.73 -5.15 -12.74
CA CYS A 212 -21.04 -4.98 -13.37
C CYS A 212 -22.18 -5.44 -12.45
N ALA A 213 -22.04 -6.60 -11.82
CA ALA A 213 -23.04 -7.13 -10.89
C ALA A 213 -23.23 -6.22 -9.66
N MET A 214 -22.13 -5.71 -9.09
CA MET A 214 -22.18 -4.78 -7.95
C MET A 214 -22.89 -3.47 -8.30
N GLU A 215 -22.62 -2.88 -9.47
CA GLU A 215 -23.29 -1.66 -9.94
C GLU A 215 -24.78 -1.86 -10.16
N HIS A 216 -25.21 -3.06 -10.58
CA HIS A 216 -26.62 -3.41 -10.72
C HIS A 216 -27.28 -3.85 -9.39
N GLY A 217 -26.62 -3.68 -8.26
CA GLY A 217 -27.19 -3.93 -6.94
C GLY A 217 -27.32 -5.41 -6.58
N SER A 218 -26.51 -6.27 -7.19
CA SER A 218 -26.53 -7.72 -6.90
C SER A 218 -25.99 -8.09 -5.52
N GLY A 219 -25.57 -7.10 -4.70
CA GLY A 219 -24.97 -7.34 -3.39
C GLY A 219 -23.58 -7.97 -3.49
N ASP A 220 -23.22 -8.73 -2.46
CA ASP A 220 -21.94 -9.42 -2.46
C ASP A 220 -21.88 -10.50 -3.52
N PHE A 221 -20.90 -10.40 -4.41
CA PHE A 221 -20.68 -11.39 -5.47
C PHE A 221 -20.15 -12.72 -4.91
N TYR A 222 -19.42 -12.63 -3.80
CA TYR A 222 -18.93 -13.77 -3.05
C TYR A 222 -19.75 -13.98 -1.78
N THR A 223 -20.06 -15.21 -1.45
CA THR A 223 -20.69 -15.59 -0.19
C THR A 223 -19.65 -16.23 0.74
N GLU A 224 -19.98 -16.37 2.02
CA GLU A 224 -19.13 -17.08 3.00
C GLU A 224 -18.75 -18.51 2.55
N ASN A 225 -19.54 -19.12 1.66
CA ASN A 225 -19.29 -20.46 1.11
C ASN A 225 -18.70 -20.45 -0.31
N GLY A 226 -18.20 -19.32 -0.76
CA GLY A 226 -17.73 -19.12 -2.13
C GLY A 226 -18.86 -18.67 -3.08
N TRP A 227 -18.84 -19.20 -4.32
CA TRP A 227 -19.81 -18.84 -5.39
C TRP A 227 -21.25 -19.19 -5.04
#